data_fd5b306f591bfcd9f9e2ddadb96dee36
#
_entry.id   fd5b306f591bfcd9f9e2ddadb96dee36
#
_cell.length_a   1.000
_cell.length_b   1.000
_cell.length_c   1.000
_cell.angle_alpha   90.00
_cell.angle_beta   90.00
_cell.angle_gamma   90.00
#
_symmetry.space_group_name_H-M   'P 1'
#
loop_
_entity.id
_entity.type
_entity.pdbx_description
1 polymer ?
#
loop_
_entity_poly.entity_id
_entity_poly.type
_entity_poly.pdbx_seq_one_letter_code
_entity_poly.pdbx_strand_id
1 'polypeptide(L)'
;MATMFLDEAAGRTLVLLALAVVSLALIAGSRQQPFPEISGRFGWLMLALTGTLALGETAPRPMAFPALLICVLAMGSYGILVGVYHMVRTRRDVFIAPMSGFMFCIGAGGLMVITWPDLNTLEQWSGFLLLVVLGGGQTWMVFRGLLIGRLPMAWSQAGMVALQRGQLHGPHGALACFERGWDADEEHLNPMAYVALRRIHAFLKNHEEAKRWQEAYEDAGGDAAVAPEWIEAIATALEPNVSSLVDGTEEG
;
A
#
# COMPACT_ATOMS: atom_id res chain seq x y z
N MET A 1 42.64 -7.82 14.52
CA MET A 1 41.18 -7.62 14.66
C MET A 1 40.54 -8.22 13.41
N ALA A 2 40.32 -9.52 13.43
CA ALA A 2 39.92 -10.26 12.25
C ALA A 2 38.40 -10.14 12.10
N THR A 3 37.97 -9.51 11.03
CA THR A 3 36.88 -9.86 10.13
C THR A 3 35.58 -10.35 10.78
N MET A 4 34.83 -9.43 11.32
CA MET A 4 33.38 -9.60 11.56
C MET A 4 32.60 -9.11 10.33
N PHE A 5 33.24 -9.11 9.17
CA PHE A 5 32.57 -8.87 7.91
C PHE A 5 32.05 -10.21 7.40
N LEU A 6 30.73 -10.32 7.25
CA LEU A 6 30.12 -11.36 6.48
C LEU A 6 30.97 -11.60 5.23
N ASP A 7 31.30 -12.85 4.96
CA ASP A 7 31.91 -13.23 3.68
C ASP A 7 31.13 -12.54 2.55
N GLU A 8 31.82 -11.94 1.60
CA GLU A 8 31.17 -11.20 0.52
C GLU A 8 30.07 -12.03 -0.17
N ALA A 9 30.29 -13.31 -0.32
CA ALA A 9 29.30 -14.23 -0.86
C ALA A 9 28.04 -14.33 0.04
N ALA A 10 28.23 -14.40 1.35
CA ALA A 10 27.13 -14.39 2.30
C ALA A 10 26.37 -13.05 2.27
N GLY A 11 27.09 -11.92 2.19
CA GLY A 11 26.50 -10.59 2.05
C GLY A 11 25.63 -10.45 0.80
N ARG A 12 26.09 -10.92 -0.35
CA ARG A 12 25.35 -10.96 -1.61
C ARG A 12 24.06 -11.79 -1.48
N THR A 13 24.18 -12.99 -0.93
CA THR A 13 23.05 -13.89 -0.72
C THR A 13 22.01 -13.26 0.19
N LEU A 14 22.41 -12.62 1.29
CA LEU A 14 21.49 -11.94 2.21
C LEU A 14 20.77 -10.76 1.54
N VAL A 15 21.47 -9.96 0.74
CA VAL A 15 20.86 -8.84 0.02
C VAL A 15 19.81 -9.34 -0.98
N LEU A 16 20.13 -10.34 -1.79
CA LEU A 16 19.19 -10.91 -2.75
C LEU A 16 18.00 -11.58 -2.09
N LEU A 17 18.23 -12.29 -0.97
CA LEU A 17 17.16 -12.88 -0.19
C LEU A 17 16.23 -11.81 0.41
N ALA A 18 16.80 -10.75 0.97
CA ALA A 18 16.02 -9.63 1.52
C ALA A 18 15.18 -8.95 0.43
N LEU A 19 15.74 -8.73 -0.77
CA LEU A 19 14.98 -8.19 -1.92
C LEU A 19 13.84 -9.12 -2.34
N ALA A 20 14.09 -10.44 -2.38
CA ALA A 20 13.06 -11.42 -2.70
C ALA A 20 11.93 -11.40 -1.65
N VAL A 21 12.27 -11.36 -0.37
CA VAL A 21 11.30 -11.27 0.74
C VAL A 21 10.47 -10.00 0.62
N VAL A 22 11.08 -8.83 0.39
CA VAL A 22 10.37 -7.55 0.23
C VAL A 22 9.45 -7.60 -0.99
N SER A 23 9.91 -8.16 -2.10
CA SER A 23 9.10 -8.30 -3.33
C SER A 23 7.90 -9.22 -3.11
N LEU A 24 8.08 -10.35 -2.44
CA LEU A 24 7.01 -11.27 -2.08
C LEU A 24 6.04 -10.65 -1.07
N ALA A 25 6.53 -9.89 -0.10
CA ALA A 25 5.71 -9.15 0.85
C ALA A 25 4.83 -8.10 0.15
N LEU A 26 5.36 -7.40 -0.87
CA LEU A 26 4.59 -6.51 -1.72
C LEU A 26 3.47 -7.25 -2.47
N ILE A 27 3.77 -8.40 -3.07
CA ILE A 27 2.78 -9.21 -3.81
C ILE A 27 1.72 -9.76 -2.85
N ALA A 28 2.11 -10.30 -1.71
CA ALA A 28 1.18 -10.85 -0.72
C ALA A 28 0.32 -9.74 -0.09
N GLY A 29 0.95 -8.64 0.35
CA GLY A 29 0.29 -7.50 0.96
C GLY A 29 -0.63 -6.74 -0.01
N SER A 30 -0.36 -6.79 -1.33
CA SER A 30 -1.22 -6.16 -2.32
C SER A 30 -2.66 -6.66 -2.26
N ARG A 31 -2.86 -7.94 -1.94
CA ARG A 31 -4.20 -8.55 -1.84
C ARG A 31 -5.05 -7.97 -0.72
N GLN A 32 -4.43 -7.35 0.27
CA GLN A 32 -5.10 -6.71 1.40
C GLN A 32 -5.35 -5.22 1.19
N GLN A 33 -5.00 -4.69 0.01
CA GLN A 33 -5.17 -3.28 -0.32
C GLN A 33 -6.44 -3.01 -1.12
N PRO A 34 -6.93 -1.75 -1.08
CA PRO A 34 -8.07 -1.32 -1.89
C PRO A 34 -7.86 -1.51 -3.39
N PHE A 35 -6.64 -1.29 -3.87
CA PHE A 35 -6.24 -1.42 -5.29
C PHE A 35 -5.04 -2.35 -5.42
N PRO A 36 -5.25 -3.68 -5.42
CA PRO A 36 -4.17 -4.67 -5.39
C PRO A 36 -3.27 -4.65 -6.63
N GLU A 37 -3.76 -4.10 -7.75
CA GLU A 37 -3.05 -4.16 -9.03
C GLU A 37 -1.76 -3.34 -9.03
N ILE A 38 -1.71 -2.21 -8.30
CA ILE A 38 -0.60 -1.27 -8.33
C ILE A 38 0.61 -1.88 -7.62
N SER A 39 0.47 -2.19 -6.33
CA SER A 39 1.54 -2.80 -5.53
C SER A 39 1.85 -4.23 -5.97
N GLY A 40 0.86 -4.98 -6.45
CA GLY A 40 1.08 -6.31 -7.03
C GLY A 40 1.97 -6.26 -8.27
N ARG A 41 1.67 -5.39 -9.25
CA ARG A 41 2.52 -5.21 -10.44
C ARG A 41 3.92 -4.71 -10.09
N PHE A 42 4.02 -3.77 -9.15
CA PHE A 42 5.30 -3.28 -8.68
C PHE A 42 6.11 -4.40 -7.99
N GLY A 43 5.46 -5.20 -7.13
CA GLY A 43 6.09 -6.35 -6.47
C GLY A 43 6.62 -7.41 -7.48
N TRP A 44 5.85 -7.72 -8.51
CA TRP A 44 6.30 -8.61 -9.59
C TRP A 44 7.49 -8.04 -10.37
N LEU A 45 7.48 -6.74 -10.67
CA LEU A 45 8.62 -6.06 -11.30
C LEU A 45 9.87 -6.17 -10.43
N MET A 46 9.76 -5.89 -9.13
CA MET A 46 10.89 -5.99 -8.20
C MET A 46 11.39 -7.43 -8.08
N LEU A 47 10.48 -8.41 -8.05
CA LEU A 47 10.86 -9.83 -8.02
C LEU A 47 11.61 -10.25 -9.30
N ALA A 48 11.15 -9.80 -10.47
CA ALA A 48 11.83 -10.06 -11.74
C ALA A 48 13.23 -9.43 -11.77
N LEU A 49 13.38 -8.19 -11.32
CA LEU A 49 14.68 -7.53 -11.19
C LEU A 49 15.59 -8.27 -10.20
N THR A 50 15.06 -8.69 -9.06
CA THR A 50 15.80 -9.51 -8.09
C THR A 50 16.26 -10.84 -8.71
N GLY A 51 15.38 -11.51 -9.44
CA GLY A 51 15.73 -12.74 -10.18
C GLY A 51 16.82 -12.51 -11.23
N THR A 52 16.77 -11.38 -11.94
CA THR A 52 17.80 -11.01 -12.91
C THR A 52 19.16 -10.77 -12.22
N LEU A 53 19.18 -10.08 -11.07
CA LEU A 53 20.38 -9.88 -10.27
C LEU A 53 20.92 -11.22 -9.76
N ALA A 54 20.06 -12.11 -9.26
CA ALA A 54 20.46 -13.43 -8.79
C ALA A 54 21.02 -14.31 -9.92
N LEU A 55 20.46 -14.27 -11.13
CA LEU A 55 21.02 -14.93 -12.30
C LEU A 55 22.38 -14.31 -12.68
N GLY A 56 22.55 -13.01 -12.51
CA GLY A 56 23.83 -12.33 -12.74
C GLY A 56 24.97 -12.85 -11.85
N GLU A 57 24.66 -13.36 -10.65
CA GLU A 57 25.66 -13.97 -9.76
C GLU A 57 26.23 -15.30 -10.32
N THR A 58 25.50 -15.98 -11.20
CA THR A 58 25.98 -17.21 -11.86
C THR A 58 26.85 -16.94 -13.11
N ALA A 59 27.01 -15.67 -13.48
CA ALA A 59 27.81 -15.30 -14.64
C ALA A 59 29.31 -15.53 -14.39
N PRO A 60 30.11 -15.78 -15.45
CA PRO A 60 31.58 -15.95 -15.32
C PRO A 60 32.28 -14.74 -14.67
N ARG A 61 31.67 -13.58 -14.74
CA ARG A 61 32.10 -12.34 -14.07
C ARG A 61 30.91 -11.72 -13.39
N PRO A 62 30.61 -12.08 -12.14
CA PRO A 62 29.51 -11.51 -11.41
C PRO A 62 29.75 -10.02 -11.15
N MET A 63 28.67 -9.27 -10.99
CA MET A 63 28.73 -7.85 -10.68
C MET A 63 29.51 -7.60 -9.37
N ALA A 64 30.30 -6.55 -9.28
CA ALA A 64 30.95 -6.18 -8.03
C ALA A 64 29.93 -5.90 -6.93
N PHE A 65 30.20 -6.33 -5.69
CA PHE A 65 29.24 -6.19 -4.59
C PHE A 65 28.80 -4.73 -4.34
N PRO A 66 29.67 -3.71 -4.39
CA PRO A 66 29.22 -2.32 -4.33
C PRO A 66 28.25 -1.93 -5.47
N ALA A 67 28.45 -2.47 -6.67
CA ALA A 67 27.55 -2.20 -7.80
C ALA A 67 26.16 -2.84 -7.57
N LEU A 68 26.11 -4.04 -7.01
CA LEU A 68 24.85 -4.68 -6.59
C LEU A 68 24.09 -3.78 -5.58
N LEU A 69 24.79 -3.26 -4.57
CA LEU A 69 24.20 -2.37 -3.57
C LEU A 69 23.71 -1.05 -4.17
N ILE A 70 24.42 -0.50 -5.15
CA ILE A 70 23.96 0.70 -5.90
C ILE A 70 22.68 0.38 -6.67
N CYS A 71 22.58 -0.79 -7.31
CA CYS A 71 21.34 -1.21 -7.97
C CYS A 71 20.18 -1.31 -6.98
N VAL A 72 20.41 -1.91 -5.80
CA VAL A 72 19.41 -2.02 -4.74
C VAL A 72 18.96 -0.64 -4.24
N LEU A 73 19.93 0.25 -4.01
CA LEU A 73 19.67 1.64 -3.62
C LEU A 73 18.83 2.38 -4.67
N ALA A 74 19.17 2.21 -5.95
CA ALA A 74 18.42 2.81 -7.06
C ALA A 74 16.98 2.24 -7.15
N MET A 75 16.82 0.92 -7.00
CA MET A 75 15.51 0.26 -6.95
C MET A 75 14.67 0.80 -5.79
N GLY A 76 15.25 0.90 -4.60
CA GLY A 76 14.61 1.46 -3.41
C GLY A 76 14.20 2.92 -3.62
N SER A 77 15.10 3.76 -4.13
CA SER A 77 14.83 5.17 -4.43
C SER A 77 13.70 5.34 -5.44
N TYR A 78 13.73 4.58 -6.52
CA TYR A 78 12.66 4.59 -7.53
C TYR A 78 11.32 4.18 -6.94
N GLY A 79 11.31 3.10 -6.16
CA GLY A 79 10.11 2.62 -5.50
C GLY A 79 9.53 3.62 -4.49
N ILE A 80 10.37 4.35 -3.75
CA ILE A 80 9.94 5.45 -2.87
C ILE A 80 9.22 6.52 -3.69
N LEU A 81 9.82 6.97 -4.80
CA LEU A 81 9.20 8.00 -5.66
C LEU A 81 7.84 7.54 -6.22
N VAL A 82 7.78 6.31 -6.74
CA VAL A 82 6.53 5.72 -7.25
C VAL A 82 5.50 5.58 -6.13
N GLY A 83 5.90 5.05 -4.98
CA GLY A 83 5.02 4.86 -3.83
C GLY A 83 4.48 6.19 -3.29
N VAL A 84 5.33 7.20 -3.12
CA VAL A 84 4.91 8.55 -2.70
C VAL A 84 3.96 9.17 -3.71
N TYR A 85 4.21 9.00 -5.02
CA TYR A 85 3.28 9.46 -6.06
C TYR A 85 1.91 8.81 -5.91
N HIS A 86 1.85 7.48 -5.81
CA HIS A 86 0.59 6.76 -5.65
C HIS A 86 -0.12 7.09 -4.34
N MET A 87 0.63 7.32 -3.30
CA MET A 87 0.14 7.66 -1.98
C MET A 87 -0.45 9.08 -1.90
N VAL A 88 0.26 10.06 -2.47
CA VAL A 88 -0.10 11.49 -2.35
C VAL A 88 -1.06 11.91 -3.46
N ARG A 89 -0.77 11.52 -4.71
CA ARG A 89 -1.50 11.98 -5.89
C ARG A 89 -2.74 11.16 -6.19
N THR A 90 -2.63 9.84 -6.20
CA THR A 90 -3.73 8.96 -6.58
C THR A 90 -4.48 8.37 -5.39
N ARG A 91 -3.87 8.37 -4.20
CA ARG A 91 -4.41 7.79 -2.95
C ARG A 91 -4.80 6.31 -3.09
N ARG A 92 -4.12 5.57 -3.98
CA ARG A 92 -4.47 4.19 -4.34
C ARG A 92 -3.52 3.13 -3.80
N ASP A 93 -2.36 3.52 -3.29
CA ASP A 93 -1.38 2.59 -2.74
C ASP A 93 -0.69 3.17 -1.51
N VAL A 94 -0.44 2.32 -0.52
CA VAL A 94 0.22 2.69 0.73
C VAL A 94 1.42 1.79 1.07
N PHE A 95 1.67 0.72 0.27
CA PHE A 95 2.69 -0.28 0.55
C PHE A 95 4.00 -0.09 -0.22
N ILE A 96 3.94 0.47 -1.43
CA ILE A 96 5.14 0.61 -2.26
C ILE A 96 6.20 1.46 -1.58
N ALA A 97 5.85 2.63 -1.04
CA ALA A 97 6.81 3.53 -0.42
C ALA A 97 7.55 2.89 0.78
N PRO A 98 6.85 2.33 1.79
CA PRO A 98 7.54 1.71 2.91
C PRO A 98 8.38 0.50 2.54
N MET A 99 7.88 -0.38 1.67
CA MET A 99 8.63 -1.55 1.24
C MET A 99 9.87 -1.18 0.43
N SER A 100 9.75 -0.16 -0.41
CA SER A 100 10.89 0.39 -1.14
C SER A 100 11.90 1.08 -0.23
N GLY A 101 11.45 1.65 0.89
CA GLY A 101 12.31 2.19 1.92
C GLY A 101 13.20 1.15 2.59
N PHE A 102 12.70 -0.06 2.80
CA PHE A 102 13.55 -1.16 3.26
C PHE A 102 14.63 -1.48 2.23
N MET A 103 14.30 -1.54 0.94
CA MET A 103 15.30 -1.75 -0.12
C MET A 103 16.33 -0.62 -0.12
N PHE A 104 15.89 0.63 0.00
CA PHE A 104 16.78 1.78 0.11
C PHE A 104 17.73 1.65 1.30
N CYS A 105 17.22 1.31 2.48
CA CYS A 105 18.04 1.13 3.68
C CYS A 105 19.03 -0.03 3.54
N ILE A 106 18.66 -1.13 2.87
CA ILE A 106 19.58 -2.24 2.59
C ILE A 106 20.72 -1.77 1.68
N GLY A 107 20.40 -1.07 0.60
CA GLY A 107 21.42 -0.55 -0.34
C GLY A 107 22.32 0.48 0.31
N ALA A 108 21.77 1.51 0.95
CA ALA A 108 22.51 2.58 1.60
C ALA A 108 23.33 2.07 2.79
N GLY A 109 22.71 1.23 3.64
CA GLY A 109 23.38 0.64 4.80
C GLY A 109 24.53 -0.30 4.39
N GLY A 110 24.30 -1.13 3.36
CA GLY A 110 25.35 -1.99 2.81
C GLY A 110 26.54 -1.21 2.25
N LEU A 111 26.28 -0.14 1.47
CA LEU A 111 27.34 0.76 0.97
C LEU A 111 28.10 1.41 2.13
N MET A 112 27.39 1.89 3.13
CA MET A 112 28.00 2.49 4.31
C MET A 112 28.91 1.50 5.05
N VAL A 113 28.48 0.26 5.23
CA VAL A 113 29.28 -0.78 5.89
C VAL A 113 30.58 -1.05 5.12
N ILE A 114 30.50 -1.13 3.79
CA ILE A 114 31.68 -1.39 2.94
C ILE A 114 32.67 -0.22 2.97
N THR A 115 32.17 1.01 2.92
CA THR A 115 33.02 2.21 2.89
C THR A 115 33.46 2.66 4.27
N TRP A 116 32.88 2.11 5.35
CA TRP A 116 33.15 2.51 6.73
C TRP A 116 34.61 2.62 7.10
N PRO A 117 35.51 1.65 6.73
CA PRO A 117 36.93 1.71 7.08
C PRO A 117 37.69 2.87 6.43
N ASP A 118 37.18 3.34 5.27
CA ASP A 118 37.84 4.39 4.47
C ASP A 118 37.36 5.80 4.84
N LEU A 119 36.31 5.91 5.65
CA LEU A 119 35.71 7.16 6.08
C LEU A 119 36.37 7.69 7.36
N ASN A 120 36.51 9.01 7.44
CA ASN A 120 36.91 9.64 8.69
C ASN A 120 35.76 9.66 9.71
N THR A 121 36.05 9.92 10.99
CA THR A 121 35.09 9.87 12.08
C THR A 121 33.87 10.77 11.85
N LEU A 122 34.05 11.95 11.25
CA LEU A 122 32.94 12.87 10.95
C LEU A 122 32.04 12.31 9.87
N GLU A 123 32.61 11.75 8.82
CA GLU A 123 31.88 11.12 7.71
C GLU A 123 31.12 9.88 8.18
N GLN A 124 31.72 9.06 9.03
CA GLN A 124 31.07 7.89 9.65
C GLN A 124 29.81 8.30 10.42
N TRP A 125 29.92 9.26 11.32
CA TRP A 125 28.80 9.70 12.14
C TRP A 125 27.74 10.46 11.34
N SER A 126 28.16 11.31 10.40
CA SER A 126 27.20 12.05 9.54
C SER A 126 26.44 11.11 8.62
N GLY A 127 27.11 10.12 8.01
CA GLY A 127 26.47 9.10 7.18
C GLY A 127 25.51 8.21 7.98
N PHE A 128 25.91 7.76 9.18
CA PHE A 128 25.04 7.01 10.07
C PHE A 128 23.81 7.80 10.49
N LEU A 129 23.97 9.06 10.90
CA LEU A 129 22.87 9.93 11.27
C LEU A 129 21.92 10.15 10.09
N LEU A 130 22.45 10.39 8.89
CA LEU A 130 21.66 10.54 7.68
C LEU A 130 20.82 9.29 7.39
N LEU A 131 21.42 8.10 7.51
CA LEU A 131 20.71 6.83 7.30
C LEU A 131 19.60 6.63 8.33
N VAL A 132 19.85 6.94 9.60
CA VAL A 132 18.85 6.85 10.68
C VAL A 132 17.71 7.85 10.45
N VAL A 133 18.03 9.09 10.06
CA VAL A 133 17.02 10.13 9.79
C VAL A 133 16.18 9.77 8.57
N LEU A 134 16.80 9.32 7.49
CA LEU A 134 16.07 8.90 6.28
C LEU A 134 15.25 7.65 6.52
N GLY A 135 15.83 6.59 7.10
CA GLY A 135 15.12 5.35 7.38
C GLY A 135 14.05 5.50 8.47
N GLY A 136 14.41 6.12 9.60
CA GLY A 136 13.50 6.38 10.72
C GLY A 136 12.40 7.37 10.37
N GLY A 137 12.75 8.47 9.70
CA GLY A 137 11.80 9.49 9.25
C GLY A 137 10.80 8.93 8.23
N GLN A 138 11.27 8.11 7.31
CA GLN A 138 10.41 7.43 6.34
C GLN A 138 9.46 6.45 7.03
N THR A 139 9.97 5.63 7.94
CA THR A 139 9.15 4.69 8.73
C THR A 139 8.08 5.46 9.52
N TRP A 140 8.48 6.55 10.18
CA TRP A 140 7.55 7.38 10.95
C TRP A 140 6.48 8.04 10.08
N MET A 141 6.84 8.61 8.92
CA MET A 141 5.88 9.18 7.96
C MET A 141 4.89 8.15 7.44
N VAL A 142 5.35 6.92 7.18
CA VAL A 142 4.52 5.80 6.76
C VAL A 142 3.49 5.44 7.82
N PHE A 143 3.93 5.24 9.06
CA PHE A 143 3.01 4.86 10.13
C PHE A 143 2.02 5.97 10.47
N ARG A 144 2.47 7.22 10.55
CA ARG A 144 1.60 8.32 10.96
C ARG A 144 0.70 8.87 9.84
N GLY A 145 1.22 8.96 8.62
CA GLY A 145 0.48 9.58 7.51
C GLY A 145 -0.41 8.64 6.72
N LEU A 146 -0.17 7.33 6.80
CA LEU A 146 -0.75 6.34 5.89
C LEU A 146 -1.74 5.39 6.54
N LEU A 147 -1.38 4.84 7.70
CA LEU A 147 -2.26 3.88 8.35
C LEU A 147 -3.48 4.57 8.98
N ILE A 148 -3.31 5.74 9.56
CA ILE A 148 -4.34 6.37 10.38
C ILE A 148 -5.31 7.25 9.57
N GLY A 149 -4.90 7.96 8.53
CA GLY A 149 -5.77 8.97 7.91
C GLY A 149 -6.16 8.74 6.45
N ARG A 150 -5.47 7.87 5.72
CA ARG A 150 -5.68 7.74 4.26
C ARG A 150 -6.20 6.38 3.79
N LEU A 151 -6.00 5.34 4.57
CA LEU A 151 -6.46 3.99 4.23
C LEU A 151 -8.00 3.90 4.18
N PRO A 152 -8.77 4.48 5.15
CA PRO A 152 -10.23 4.52 5.08
C PRO A 152 -10.74 5.20 3.82
N MET A 153 -10.12 6.32 3.43
CA MET A 153 -10.48 7.06 2.23
C MET A 153 -10.21 6.27 0.94
N ALA A 154 -9.10 5.51 0.90
CA ALA A 154 -8.77 4.66 -0.22
C ALA A 154 -9.76 3.49 -0.36
N TRP A 155 -10.20 2.91 0.75
CA TRP A 155 -11.25 1.88 0.77
C TRP A 155 -12.61 2.45 0.33
N SER A 156 -12.99 3.65 0.76
CA SER A 156 -14.21 4.31 0.31
C SER A 156 -14.18 4.59 -1.20
N GLN A 157 -13.02 5.00 -1.75
CA GLN A 157 -12.86 5.15 -3.20
C GLN A 157 -12.96 3.83 -3.95
N ALA A 158 -12.36 2.75 -3.42
CA ALA A 158 -12.47 1.42 -4.02
C ALA A 158 -13.92 0.91 -3.98
N GLY A 159 -14.62 1.14 -2.87
CA GLY A 159 -16.04 0.84 -2.73
C GLY A 159 -16.90 1.55 -3.78
N MET A 160 -16.64 2.83 -4.03
CA MET A 160 -17.35 3.59 -5.08
C MET A 160 -17.06 3.02 -6.47
N VAL A 161 -15.81 2.69 -6.78
CA VAL A 161 -15.46 2.07 -8.08
C VAL A 161 -16.13 0.70 -8.23
N ALA A 162 -16.18 -0.11 -7.17
CA ALA A 162 -16.88 -1.40 -7.18
C ALA A 162 -18.40 -1.21 -7.38
N LEU A 163 -18.99 -0.22 -6.70
CA LEU A 163 -20.39 0.13 -6.83
C LEU A 163 -20.75 0.55 -8.26
N GLN A 164 -19.96 1.42 -8.87
CA GLN A 164 -20.13 1.85 -10.27
C GLN A 164 -20.01 0.70 -11.28
N ARG A 165 -19.31 -0.38 -10.92
CA ARG A 165 -19.20 -1.60 -11.74
C ARG A 165 -20.27 -2.64 -11.43
N GLY A 166 -21.21 -2.35 -10.54
CA GLY A 166 -22.23 -3.29 -10.09
C GLY A 166 -21.72 -4.44 -9.21
N GLN A 167 -20.47 -4.35 -8.75
CA GLN A 167 -19.83 -5.38 -7.92
C GLN A 167 -20.17 -5.14 -6.44
N LEU A 168 -21.35 -5.58 -5.98
CA LEU A 168 -21.79 -5.37 -4.60
C LEU A 168 -21.08 -6.32 -3.63
N HIS A 169 -20.88 -7.59 -4.01
CA HIS A 169 -20.36 -8.65 -3.15
C HIS A 169 -18.95 -9.09 -3.53
N GLY A 170 -18.28 -9.83 -2.62
CA GLY A 170 -16.93 -10.34 -2.82
C GLY A 170 -15.87 -9.55 -2.02
N PRO A 171 -14.60 -10.02 -2.01
CA PRO A 171 -13.55 -9.47 -1.15
C PRO A 171 -13.15 -8.02 -1.51
N HIS A 172 -13.44 -7.58 -2.73
CA HIS A 172 -13.26 -6.20 -3.23
C HIS A 172 -14.57 -5.64 -3.78
N GLY A 173 -15.72 -6.21 -3.39
CA GLY A 173 -17.04 -5.66 -3.67
C GLY A 173 -17.30 -4.39 -2.85
N ALA A 174 -18.33 -3.64 -3.25
CA ALA A 174 -18.65 -2.36 -2.62
C ALA A 174 -18.87 -2.48 -1.11
N LEU A 175 -19.66 -3.48 -0.66
CA LEU A 175 -19.90 -3.72 0.75
C LEU A 175 -18.59 -3.93 1.53
N ALA A 176 -17.78 -4.92 1.11
CA ALA A 176 -16.53 -5.23 1.80
C ALA A 176 -15.54 -4.06 1.80
N CYS A 177 -15.51 -3.24 0.72
CA CYS A 177 -14.68 -2.06 0.66
C CYS A 177 -15.15 -0.96 1.62
N PHE A 178 -16.44 -0.68 1.68
CA PHE A 178 -16.98 0.32 2.62
C PHE A 178 -16.91 -0.15 4.07
N GLU A 179 -17.12 -1.43 4.35
CA GLU A 179 -16.93 -2.00 5.69
C GLU A 179 -15.47 -1.90 6.17
N ARG A 180 -14.49 -2.08 5.29
CA ARG A 180 -13.07 -1.87 5.61
C ARG A 180 -12.67 -0.39 5.67
N GLY A 181 -13.48 0.47 5.11
CA GLY A 181 -13.32 1.91 5.15
C GLY A 181 -13.78 2.54 6.46
N TRP A 182 -14.50 1.79 7.33
CA TRP A 182 -14.78 2.27 8.66
C TRP A 182 -13.50 2.18 9.50
N ASP A 183 -13.37 3.06 10.47
CA ASP A 183 -12.14 3.14 11.23
C ASP A 183 -12.21 2.27 12.49
N ALA A 184 -11.09 1.64 12.83
CA ALA A 184 -10.95 0.92 14.08
C ALA A 184 -10.74 1.86 15.29
N ASP A 185 -10.58 3.15 15.02
CA ASP A 185 -10.34 4.19 16.03
C ASP A 185 -11.58 5.12 16.09
N GLU A 186 -12.25 5.17 17.24
CA GLU A 186 -13.45 5.98 17.46
C GLU A 186 -13.25 7.49 17.18
N GLU A 187 -11.99 7.95 17.16
CA GLU A 187 -11.66 9.33 16.82
C GLU A 187 -11.72 9.63 15.30
N HIS A 188 -11.81 8.61 14.45
CA HIS A 188 -11.74 8.75 12.99
C HIS A 188 -12.98 8.18 12.29
N LEU A 189 -14.13 8.75 12.59
CA LEU A 189 -15.40 8.37 11.95
C LEU A 189 -15.34 8.58 10.43
N ASN A 190 -15.84 7.60 9.67
CA ASN A 190 -15.93 7.67 8.22
C ASN A 190 -17.39 7.74 7.72
N PRO A 191 -18.06 8.90 7.86
CA PRO A 191 -19.44 9.06 7.46
C PRO A 191 -19.68 8.80 5.97
N MET A 192 -18.65 8.96 5.12
CA MET A 192 -18.72 8.63 3.70
C MET A 192 -18.96 7.13 3.45
N ALA A 193 -18.36 6.26 4.26
CA ALA A 193 -18.59 4.81 4.19
C ALA A 193 -19.97 4.46 4.76
N TYR A 194 -20.38 5.08 5.87
CA TYR A 194 -21.65 4.78 6.54
C TYR A 194 -22.86 5.11 5.65
N VAL A 195 -22.86 6.26 4.98
CA VAL A 195 -23.95 6.60 4.05
C VAL A 195 -24.02 5.63 2.87
N ALA A 196 -22.87 5.15 2.38
CA ALA A 196 -22.83 4.16 1.32
C ALA A 196 -23.40 2.82 1.77
N LEU A 197 -22.93 2.28 2.91
CA LEU A 197 -23.44 1.03 3.49
C LEU A 197 -24.93 1.09 3.77
N ARG A 198 -25.42 2.17 4.39
CA ARG A 198 -26.85 2.39 4.61
C ARG A 198 -27.65 2.26 3.31
N ARG A 199 -27.23 2.97 2.25
CA ARG A 199 -27.95 2.98 0.97
C ARG A 199 -27.88 1.64 0.25
N ILE A 200 -26.73 0.97 0.27
CA ILE A 200 -26.59 -0.36 -0.34
C ILE A 200 -27.46 -1.38 0.40
N HIS A 201 -27.46 -1.41 1.74
CA HIS A 201 -28.30 -2.31 2.50
C HIS A 201 -29.80 -2.01 2.33
N ALA A 202 -30.19 -0.75 2.25
CA ALA A 202 -31.56 -0.37 1.92
C ALA A 202 -31.96 -0.86 0.52
N PHE A 203 -31.09 -0.72 -0.47
CA PHE A 203 -31.25 -1.24 -1.82
C PHE A 203 -31.42 -2.77 -1.84
N LEU A 204 -30.62 -3.50 -1.04
CA LEU A 204 -30.70 -4.95 -0.88
C LEU A 204 -31.86 -5.40 0.01
N LYS A 205 -32.74 -4.48 0.46
CA LYS A 205 -33.86 -4.73 1.37
C LYS A 205 -33.45 -5.33 2.73
N ASN A 206 -32.22 -5.15 3.13
CA ASN A 206 -31.70 -5.53 4.45
C ASN A 206 -31.93 -4.35 5.43
N HIS A 207 -33.14 -4.28 5.97
CA HIS A 207 -33.58 -3.14 6.78
C HIS A 207 -32.85 -3.03 8.14
N GLU A 208 -32.46 -4.15 8.72
CA GLU A 208 -31.74 -4.15 10.01
C GLU A 208 -30.35 -3.53 9.89
N GLU A 209 -29.56 -3.99 8.91
CA GLU A 209 -28.24 -3.42 8.66
C GLU A 209 -28.34 -1.97 8.16
N ALA A 210 -29.32 -1.66 7.31
CA ALA A 210 -29.53 -0.29 6.87
C ALA A 210 -29.81 0.66 8.05
N LYS A 211 -30.59 0.21 9.05
CA LYS A 211 -30.87 0.97 10.26
C LYS A 211 -29.62 1.13 11.13
N ARG A 212 -28.85 0.07 11.32
CA ARG A 212 -27.57 0.12 12.06
C ARG A 212 -26.61 1.15 11.48
N TRP A 213 -26.44 1.15 10.16
CA TRP A 213 -25.57 2.12 9.47
C TRP A 213 -26.17 3.54 9.43
N GLN A 214 -27.48 3.68 9.51
CA GLN A 214 -28.14 4.98 9.70
C GLN A 214 -27.79 5.58 11.06
N GLU A 215 -27.87 4.79 12.14
CA GLU A 215 -27.52 5.24 13.50
C GLU A 215 -26.05 5.67 13.55
N ALA A 216 -25.10 4.85 13.03
CA ALA A 216 -23.69 5.21 12.95
C ALA A 216 -23.43 6.47 12.10
N TYR A 217 -24.21 6.67 11.03
CA TYR A 217 -24.12 7.85 10.19
C TYR A 217 -24.57 9.13 10.90
N GLU A 218 -25.68 9.05 11.64
CA GLU A 218 -26.20 10.18 12.42
C GLU A 218 -25.25 10.56 13.55
N ASP A 219 -24.70 9.57 14.26
CA ASP A 219 -23.70 9.76 15.31
C ASP A 219 -22.40 10.41 14.77
N ALA A 220 -22.05 10.14 13.52
CA ALA A 220 -20.91 10.74 12.84
C ALA A 220 -21.17 12.14 12.25
N GLY A 221 -22.34 12.73 12.52
CA GLY A 221 -22.71 14.08 12.06
C GLY A 221 -23.65 14.12 10.84
N GLY A 222 -24.07 12.97 10.32
CA GLY A 222 -25.07 12.86 9.27
C GLY A 222 -24.71 13.61 7.98
N ASP A 223 -25.71 14.18 7.33
CA ASP A 223 -25.55 14.90 6.05
C ASP A 223 -24.62 16.11 6.16
N ALA A 224 -24.40 16.68 7.34
CA ALA A 224 -23.50 17.80 7.53
C ALA A 224 -22.00 17.39 7.46
N ALA A 225 -21.70 16.12 7.69
CA ALA A 225 -20.35 15.58 7.70
C ALA A 225 -19.90 15.04 6.32
N VAL A 226 -20.79 14.98 5.32
CA VAL A 226 -20.54 14.37 4.01
C VAL A 226 -20.85 15.37 2.90
N ALA A 227 -19.95 15.48 1.93
CA ALA A 227 -20.17 16.31 0.76
C ALA A 227 -21.42 15.84 -0.04
N PRO A 228 -22.33 16.75 -0.43
CA PRO A 228 -23.54 16.39 -1.17
C PRO A 228 -23.25 15.60 -2.44
N GLU A 229 -22.17 15.93 -3.14
CA GLU A 229 -21.72 15.26 -4.37
C GLU A 229 -21.43 13.79 -4.16
N TRP A 230 -20.95 13.41 -2.96
CA TRP A 230 -20.71 12.02 -2.60
C TRP A 230 -22.02 11.26 -2.43
N ILE A 231 -22.99 11.87 -1.76
CA ILE A 231 -24.33 11.29 -1.55
C ILE A 231 -25.04 11.08 -2.89
N GLU A 232 -24.93 12.04 -3.80
CA GLU A 232 -25.47 11.97 -5.14
C GLU A 232 -24.77 10.91 -5.98
N ALA A 233 -23.44 10.83 -5.92
CA ALA A 233 -22.67 9.82 -6.65
C ALA A 233 -23.03 8.38 -6.23
N ILE A 234 -23.32 8.14 -4.95
CA ILE A 234 -23.80 6.82 -4.48
C ILE A 234 -25.20 6.54 -5.03
N ALA A 235 -26.10 7.51 -5.00
CA ALA A 235 -27.46 7.34 -5.54
C ALA A 235 -27.40 6.99 -7.03
N THR A 236 -26.70 7.78 -7.81
CA THR A 236 -26.50 7.56 -9.24
C THR A 236 -25.85 6.20 -9.55
N ALA A 237 -24.88 5.75 -8.75
CA ALA A 237 -24.25 4.44 -8.95
C ALA A 237 -25.17 3.25 -8.60
N LEU A 238 -26.21 3.45 -7.81
CA LEU A 238 -27.22 2.43 -7.50
C LEU A 238 -28.31 2.33 -8.54
N GLU A 239 -28.65 3.40 -9.27
CA GLU A 239 -29.73 3.43 -10.27
C GLU A 239 -29.58 2.38 -11.38
N PRO A 240 -28.43 2.16 -12.03
CA PRO A 240 -28.27 1.15 -13.07
C PRO A 240 -28.47 -0.29 -12.56
N ASN A 241 -28.16 -0.51 -11.27
CA ASN A 241 -28.33 -1.82 -10.65
C ASN A 241 -29.81 -2.13 -10.32
N VAL A 242 -30.67 -1.12 -10.27
CA VAL A 242 -32.13 -1.31 -10.12
C VAL A 242 -32.72 -1.89 -11.39
N SER A 243 -32.36 -1.37 -12.57
CA SER A 243 -32.87 -1.86 -13.85
C SER A 243 -32.49 -3.31 -14.13
N SER A 244 -31.27 -3.72 -13.81
CA SER A 244 -30.81 -5.11 -14.01
C SER A 244 -31.47 -6.14 -13.09
N LEU A 245 -31.97 -5.72 -11.92
CA LEU A 245 -32.72 -6.59 -11.01
C LEU A 245 -34.19 -6.72 -11.38
N VAL A 246 -34.77 -5.70 -12.03
CA VAL A 246 -36.17 -5.73 -12.49
C VAL A 246 -36.29 -6.61 -13.74
N ASP A 247 -35.34 -6.52 -14.68
CA ASP A 247 -35.34 -7.34 -15.90
C ASP A 247 -35.11 -8.83 -15.61
N GLY A 248 -34.39 -9.19 -14.55
CA GLY A 248 -34.16 -10.59 -14.15
C GLY A 248 -35.35 -11.27 -13.45
N THR A 249 -36.39 -10.54 -13.11
CA THR A 249 -37.58 -11.09 -12.45
C THR A 249 -38.75 -11.40 -13.40
N GLU A 250 -38.61 -11.03 -14.69
CA GLU A 250 -39.67 -11.33 -15.69
C GLU A 250 -39.36 -12.61 -16.52
N GLU A 251 -38.24 -13.27 -16.35
CA GLU A 251 -37.85 -14.51 -17.04
C GLU A 251 -37.87 -15.78 -16.16
N GLY A 252 -38.61 -15.78 -15.05
CA GLY A 252 -38.70 -16.90 -14.11
C GLY A 252 -40.11 -17.56 -14.06
#